data_e001ea6177cffe4e280918d613d68fa8
#
_entry.id   e001ea6177cffe4e280918d613d68fa8
#
_cell.length_a   1.000
_cell.length_b   1.000
_cell.length_c   1.000
_cell.angle_alpha   90.00
_cell.angle_beta   90.00
_cell.angle_gamma   90.00
#
_symmetry.space_group_name_H-M   'P 1'
#
loop_
_entity.id
_entity.type
_entity.pdbx_description
1 polymer ?
#
loop_
_entity_poly.entity_id
_entity_poly.type
_entity_poly.pdbx_seq_one_letter_code
_entity_poly.pdbx_strand_id
1 'polypeptide(L)'
;LAATELRAAVQAVHGGESYYSQKIAAMLTTAVRGELEEAQRGQALDALTGRERDVLLGIVKGETNKEIAARFGISHRTVETHRESLMRKLRIRTVAGLTRFALEAGLDVGGA
;
A
#
# COMPACT_ATOMS: atom_id res chain seq x y z
N LEU A 1 -9.81 -6.27 17.91
CA LEU A 1 -11.09 -6.75 18.41
C LEU A 1 -11.16 -6.68 19.93
N ALA A 2 -12.20 -6.06 20.47
CA ALA A 2 -12.36 -5.99 21.92
C ALA A 2 -12.74 -7.37 22.48
N ALA A 3 -12.16 -7.72 23.64
CA ALA A 3 -12.46 -8.99 24.30
C ALA A 3 -13.95 -9.14 24.62
N THR A 4 -14.62 -8.02 24.96
CA THR A 4 -16.06 -8.01 25.23
C THR A 4 -16.89 -8.37 24.00
N GLU A 5 -16.50 -7.92 22.83
CA GLU A 5 -17.18 -8.25 21.57
C GLU A 5 -17.00 -9.71 21.21
N LEU A 6 -15.81 -10.24 21.40
CA LEU A 6 -15.53 -11.65 21.15
C LEU A 6 -16.32 -12.53 22.10
N ARG A 7 -16.40 -12.16 23.37
CA ARG A 7 -17.18 -12.88 24.37
C ARG A 7 -18.68 -12.86 24.01
N ALA A 8 -19.19 -11.70 23.59
CA ALA A 8 -20.58 -11.58 23.17
C ALA A 8 -20.88 -12.48 21.96
N ALA A 9 -19.94 -12.56 21.01
CA ALA A 9 -20.09 -13.44 19.84
C ALA A 9 -20.16 -14.91 20.24
N VAL A 10 -19.31 -15.35 21.17
CA VAL A 10 -19.32 -16.73 21.66
C VAL A 10 -20.63 -17.04 22.34
N GLN A 11 -21.12 -16.14 23.18
CA GLN A 11 -22.42 -16.31 23.86
C GLN A 11 -23.58 -16.32 22.88
N ALA A 12 -23.55 -15.45 21.87
CA ALA A 12 -24.59 -15.40 20.84
C ALA A 12 -24.65 -16.68 20.03
N VAL A 13 -23.52 -17.27 19.69
CA VAL A 13 -23.47 -18.57 18.99
C VAL A 13 -24.12 -19.64 19.83
N HIS A 14 -23.83 -19.72 21.13
CA HIS A 14 -24.44 -20.67 22.05
C HIS A 14 -25.91 -20.40 22.24
N GLY A 15 -26.34 -19.16 22.27
CA GLY A 15 -27.72 -18.76 22.41
C GLY A 15 -28.53 -18.79 21.11
N GLY A 16 -27.90 -19.12 19.98
CA GLY A 16 -28.56 -19.13 18.67
C GLY A 16 -28.79 -17.75 18.08
N GLU A 17 -28.12 -16.73 18.61
CA GLU A 17 -28.21 -15.35 18.10
C GLU A 17 -27.23 -15.14 16.97
N SER A 18 -27.70 -15.08 15.71
CA SER A 18 -26.86 -14.93 14.53
C SER A 18 -26.30 -13.51 14.33
N TYR A 19 -26.94 -12.49 14.91
CA TYR A 19 -26.56 -11.09 14.72
C TYR A 19 -25.12 -10.83 15.16
N TYR A 20 -24.77 -11.20 16.38
CA TYR A 20 -23.40 -10.98 16.90
C TYR A 20 -22.36 -11.80 16.15
N SER A 21 -22.70 -13.03 15.76
CA SER A 21 -21.81 -13.87 14.95
C SER A 21 -21.52 -13.25 13.61
N GLN A 22 -22.53 -12.69 12.94
CA GLN A 22 -22.35 -12.00 11.66
C GLN A 22 -21.50 -10.74 11.82
N LYS A 23 -21.75 -9.97 12.88
CA LYS A 23 -20.97 -8.76 13.16
C LYS A 23 -19.50 -9.07 13.39
N ILE A 24 -19.20 -10.07 14.22
CA ILE A 24 -17.84 -10.50 14.50
C ILE A 24 -17.17 -11.04 13.23
N ALA A 25 -17.87 -11.85 12.44
CA ALA A 25 -17.32 -12.36 11.19
C ALA A 25 -16.96 -11.23 10.22
N ALA A 26 -17.80 -10.20 10.12
CA ALA A 26 -17.53 -9.04 9.30
C ALA A 26 -16.29 -8.26 9.80
N MET A 27 -16.16 -8.11 11.12
CA MET A 27 -15.01 -7.42 11.72
C MET A 27 -13.71 -8.20 11.47
N LEU A 28 -13.74 -9.53 11.64
CA LEU A 28 -12.59 -10.38 11.38
C LEU A 28 -12.20 -10.37 9.91
N THR A 29 -13.17 -10.41 9.01
CA THR A 29 -12.93 -10.35 7.57
C THR A 29 -12.24 -9.03 7.20
N THR A 30 -12.71 -7.91 7.74
CA THR A 30 -12.11 -6.60 7.52
C THR A 30 -10.67 -6.54 8.04
N ALA A 31 -10.44 -7.07 9.25
CA ALA A 31 -9.10 -7.09 9.84
C ALA A 31 -8.12 -7.95 9.02
N VAL A 32 -8.55 -9.15 8.62
CA VAL A 32 -7.72 -10.04 7.80
C VAL A 32 -7.43 -9.42 6.44
N ARG A 33 -8.43 -8.78 5.82
CA ARG A 33 -8.23 -8.10 4.55
C ARG A 33 -7.22 -6.98 4.66
N GLY A 34 -7.27 -6.18 5.73
CA GLY A 34 -6.31 -5.11 5.98
C GLY A 34 -4.88 -5.63 6.14
N GLU A 35 -4.69 -6.71 6.89
CA GLU A 35 -3.39 -7.35 7.06
C GLU A 35 -2.86 -7.91 5.75
N LEU A 36 -3.73 -8.53 4.94
CA LEU A 36 -3.35 -9.06 3.65
C LEU A 36 -2.94 -7.95 2.68
N GLU A 37 -3.70 -6.88 2.62
CA GLU A 37 -3.38 -5.73 1.79
C GLU A 37 -2.05 -5.11 2.18
N GLU A 38 -1.78 -4.97 3.48
CA GLU A 38 -0.51 -4.47 3.99
C GLU A 38 0.65 -5.39 3.59
N ALA A 39 0.48 -6.69 3.71
CA ALA A 39 1.48 -7.67 3.30
C ALA A 39 1.73 -7.60 1.79
N GLN A 40 0.69 -7.45 1.00
CA GLN A 40 0.81 -7.33 -0.46
C GLN A 40 1.54 -6.05 -0.86
N ARG A 41 1.29 -4.92 -0.17
CA ARG A 41 2.02 -3.68 -0.41
C ARG A 41 3.50 -3.83 -0.09
N GLY A 42 3.83 -4.50 1.01
CA GLY A 42 5.22 -4.79 1.38
C GLY A 42 5.93 -5.62 0.33
N GLN A 43 5.28 -6.67 -0.17
CA GLN A 43 5.83 -7.51 -1.23
C GLN A 43 6.03 -6.75 -2.53
N ALA A 44 5.05 -5.92 -2.90
CA ALA A 44 5.14 -5.10 -4.11
C ALA A 44 6.30 -4.13 -4.03
N LEU A 45 6.48 -3.48 -2.87
CA LEU A 45 7.59 -2.57 -2.65
C LEU A 45 8.94 -3.28 -2.71
N ASP A 46 9.04 -4.48 -2.14
CA ASP A 46 10.25 -5.29 -2.16
C ASP A 46 10.62 -5.77 -3.57
N ALA A 47 9.65 -5.86 -4.47
CA ALA A 47 9.88 -6.22 -5.86
C ALA A 47 10.56 -5.10 -6.67
N LEU A 48 10.56 -3.87 -6.16
CA LEU A 48 11.22 -2.75 -6.82
C LEU A 48 12.71 -2.78 -6.55
N THR A 49 13.49 -2.42 -7.57
CA THR A 49 14.94 -2.19 -7.38
C THR A 49 15.14 -0.92 -6.57
N GLY A 50 16.35 -0.72 -6.05
CA GLY A 50 16.69 0.52 -5.34
C GLY A 50 16.45 1.76 -6.18
N ARG A 51 16.84 1.72 -7.47
CA ARG A 51 16.65 2.84 -8.37
C ARG A 51 15.18 3.08 -8.70
N GLU A 52 14.38 2.01 -8.81
CA GLU A 52 12.94 2.13 -9.00
C GLU A 52 12.27 2.79 -7.80
N ARG A 53 12.71 2.45 -6.58
CA ARG A 53 12.22 3.13 -5.37
C ARG A 53 12.60 4.60 -5.35
N ASP A 54 13.83 4.92 -5.74
CA ASP A 54 14.29 6.30 -5.83
C ASP A 54 13.41 7.12 -6.78
N VAL A 55 13.10 6.55 -7.94
CA VAL A 55 12.23 7.19 -8.93
C VAL A 55 10.80 7.32 -8.40
N LEU A 56 10.28 6.29 -7.75
CA LEU A 56 8.96 6.35 -7.13
C LEU A 56 8.87 7.49 -6.12
N LEU A 57 9.84 7.62 -5.24
CA LEU A 57 9.87 8.71 -4.26
C LEU A 57 9.93 10.08 -4.95
N GLY A 58 10.70 10.20 -6.00
CA GLY A 58 10.76 11.44 -6.78
C GLY A 58 9.40 11.81 -7.37
N ILE A 59 8.72 10.84 -7.96
CA ILE A 59 7.39 11.04 -8.56
C ILE A 59 6.39 11.52 -7.51
N VAL A 60 6.32 10.87 -6.36
CA VAL A 60 5.34 11.21 -5.32
C VAL A 60 5.67 12.52 -4.62
N LYS A 61 6.91 12.97 -4.67
CA LYS A 61 7.30 14.30 -4.19
C LYS A 61 7.02 15.41 -5.21
N GLY A 62 6.54 15.05 -6.39
CA GLY A 62 6.22 16.02 -7.43
C GLY A 62 7.38 16.41 -8.33
N GLU A 63 8.49 15.69 -8.28
CA GLU A 63 9.63 15.95 -9.15
C GLU A 63 9.33 15.51 -10.58
N THR A 64 9.83 16.28 -11.55
CA THR A 64 9.75 15.89 -12.97
C THR A 64 10.80 14.82 -13.26
N ASN A 65 10.64 14.12 -14.38
CA ASN A 65 11.63 13.15 -14.83
C ASN A 65 13.02 13.80 -15.00
N LYS A 66 13.04 15.04 -15.50
CA LYS A 66 14.27 15.81 -15.67
C LYS A 66 14.96 16.07 -14.33
N GLU A 67 14.19 16.45 -13.32
CA GLU A 67 14.71 16.70 -11.97
C GLU A 67 15.25 15.43 -11.33
N ILE A 68 14.53 14.32 -11.47
CA ILE A 68 14.97 13.01 -10.96
C ILE A 68 16.26 12.59 -11.66
N ALA A 69 16.31 12.73 -12.99
CA ALA A 69 17.49 12.39 -13.77
C ALA A 69 18.72 13.19 -13.31
N ALA A 70 18.56 14.49 -13.12
CA ALA A 70 19.63 15.35 -12.64
C ALA A 70 20.12 14.95 -11.25
N ARG A 71 19.20 14.64 -10.35
CA ARG A 71 19.52 14.27 -8.97
C ARG A 71 20.35 12.99 -8.87
N PHE A 72 20.04 12.00 -9.71
CA PHE A 72 20.73 10.71 -9.66
C PHE A 72 21.84 10.56 -10.72
N GLY A 73 22.07 11.59 -11.53
CA GLY A 73 23.11 11.54 -12.56
C GLY A 73 22.83 10.51 -13.65
N ILE A 74 21.57 10.29 -13.99
CA ILE A 74 21.14 9.37 -15.04
C ILE A 74 20.40 10.14 -16.14
N SER A 75 20.17 9.49 -17.29
CA SER A 75 19.47 10.13 -18.38
C SER A 75 17.98 10.21 -18.12
N HIS A 76 17.33 11.17 -18.76
CA HIS A 76 15.88 11.30 -18.75
C HIS A 76 15.20 10.00 -19.22
N ARG A 77 15.76 9.38 -20.25
CA ARG A 77 15.25 8.12 -20.78
C ARG A 77 15.37 6.98 -19.76
N THR A 78 16.45 6.95 -19.00
CA THR A 78 16.63 5.96 -17.95
C THR A 78 15.57 6.12 -16.87
N VAL A 79 15.23 7.36 -16.50
CA VAL A 79 14.14 7.63 -15.57
C VAL A 79 12.81 7.12 -16.13
N GLU A 80 12.53 7.37 -17.39
CA GLU A 80 11.31 6.87 -18.05
C GLU A 80 11.24 5.35 -18.00
N THR A 81 12.35 4.67 -18.25
CA THR A 81 12.43 3.21 -18.19
C THR A 81 12.13 2.69 -16.77
N HIS A 82 12.73 3.31 -15.76
CA HIS A 82 12.45 2.96 -14.37
C HIS A 82 10.99 3.22 -14.00
N ARG A 83 10.45 4.34 -14.45
CA ARG A 83 9.05 4.70 -14.22
C ARG A 83 8.09 3.67 -14.81
N GLU A 84 8.31 3.27 -16.06
CA GLU A 84 7.50 2.23 -16.70
C GLU A 84 7.58 0.91 -15.94
N SER A 85 8.79 0.52 -15.53
CA SER A 85 9.01 -0.72 -14.82
C SER A 85 8.32 -0.73 -13.46
N LEU A 86 8.47 0.32 -12.67
CA LEU A 86 7.83 0.39 -11.36
C LEU A 86 6.30 0.44 -11.47
N MET A 87 5.77 1.16 -12.43
CA MET A 87 4.32 1.23 -12.64
C MET A 87 3.74 -0.12 -13.06
N ARG A 88 4.47 -0.87 -13.88
CA ARG A 88 4.09 -2.22 -14.27
C ARG A 88 4.12 -3.17 -13.07
N LYS A 89 5.20 -3.12 -12.27
CA LYS A 89 5.35 -3.99 -11.10
C LYS A 89 4.29 -3.71 -10.04
N LEU A 90 3.97 -2.45 -9.82
CA LEU A 90 2.95 -2.05 -8.85
C LEU A 90 1.53 -2.13 -9.41
N ARG A 91 1.39 -2.26 -10.72
CA ARG A 91 0.09 -2.24 -11.42
C ARG A 91 -0.68 -0.95 -11.17
N ILE A 92 0.04 0.16 -11.11
CA ILE A 92 -0.51 1.50 -10.90
C ILE A 92 -0.07 2.36 -12.07
N ARG A 93 -1.01 3.07 -12.70
CA ARG A 93 -0.74 3.83 -13.92
C ARG A 93 -0.86 5.34 -13.76
N THR A 94 -1.16 5.83 -12.55
CA THR A 94 -1.35 7.25 -12.32
C THR A 94 -0.47 7.72 -11.17
N VAL A 95 -0.09 8.99 -11.22
CA VAL A 95 0.69 9.61 -10.13
C VAL A 95 -0.11 9.61 -8.83
N ALA A 96 -1.42 9.88 -8.92
CA ALA A 96 -2.30 9.84 -7.75
C ALA A 96 -2.32 8.44 -7.11
N GLY A 97 -2.38 7.39 -7.93
CA GLY A 97 -2.32 6.01 -7.44
C GLY A 97 -0.98 5.68 -6.80
N LEU A 98 0.13 6.14 -7.39
CA LEU A 98 1.46 5.96 -6.83
C LEU A 98 1.60 6.67 -5.49
N THR A 99 1.07 7.88 -5.38
CA THR A 99 1.10 8.66 -4.15
C THR A 99 0.32 7.95 -3.04
N ARG A 100 -0.88 7.46 -3.35
CA ARG A 100 -1.68 6.68 -2.40
C ARG A 100 -0.93 5.43 -1.94
N PHE A 101 -0.36 4.69 -2.88
CA PHE A 101 0.42 3.49 -2.58
C PHE A 101 1.58 3.81 -1.64
N ALA A 102 2.34 4.87 -1.93
CA ALA A 102 3.48 5.27 -1.12
C ALA A 102 3.07 5.64 0.31
N LEU A 103 1.97 6.38 0.46
CA LEU A 103 1.45 6.74 1.78
C LEU A 103 1.00 5.51 2.57
N GLU A 104 0.25 4.61 1.93
CA GLU A 104 -0.23 3.38 2.57
C GLU A 104 0.90 2.43 2.92
N ALA A 105 1.98 2.43 2.13
CA ALA A 105 3.16 1.62 2.40
C ALA A 105 4.09 2.24 3.45
N GLY A 106 3.77 3.42 3.95
CA GLY A 106 4.55 4.09 4.98
C GLY A 106 5.81 4.76 4.46
N LEU A 107 5.91 5.02 3.16
CA LEU A 107 7.06 5.72 2.59
C LEU A 107 7.01 7.20 2.95
N ASP A 108 8.20 7.77 3.22
CA ASP A 108 8.33 9.21 3.45
C ASP A 108 8.21 9.92 2.10
N VAL A 109 7.07 10.55 1.86
CA VAL A 109 6.81 11.28 0.62
C VAL A 109 7.28 12.74 0.68
N GLY A 110 8.09 13.08 1.66
CA GLY A 110 8.64 14.41 1.77
C GLY A 110 7.60 15.45 2.15
N GLY A 111 6.67 15.07 2.99
CA GLY A 111 5.69 16.01 3.51
C GLY A 111 6.40 17.15 4.22
N ALA A 112 6.60 18.19 3.53
CA ALA A 112 7.24 19.37 4.07
C ALA A 112 6.43 19.92 5.22
#